data_d6023b67684500c91e0eca9d72d5b5ec
#
_entry.id   d6023b67684500c91e0eca9d72d5b5ec
#
_cell.length_a   1.000
_cell.length_b   1.000
_cell.length_c   1.000
_cell.angle_alpha   90.00
_cell.angle_beta   90.00
_cell.angle_gamma   90.00
#
_symmetry.space_group_name_H-M   'P 1'
#
loop_
_entity.id
_entity.type
_entity.pdbx_description
1 polymer ?
#
loop_
_entity_poly.entity_id
_entity_poly.type
_entity_poly.pdbx_seq_one_letter_code
_entity_poly.pdbx_strand_id
1 'polypeptide(L)'
;MKRVHVAAAVIRGVDGRILIARRPEDKHQGGLWEFPGGKVEAGEAVSVALARELEEELAIRPTASRPLIQIRHDYPDKQVLLDVWEVTAFTGEPRGAEGQPLAWVSERQLLEYEFPAANTPIVA
;
A
#
# COMPACT_ATOMS: atom_id res chain seq x y z
N MET A 1 6.59 -9.24 21.51
CA MET A 1 6.77 -8.68 20.16
C MET A 1 5.45 -8.11 19.67
N LYS A 2 5.48 -6.91 19.14
CA LYS A 2 4.28 -6.23 18.65
C LYS A 2 3.78 -6.84 17.36
N ARG A 3 2.47 -7.04 17.24
CA ARG A 3 1.82 -7.48 16.00
C ARG A 3 1.12 -6.30 15.35
N VAL A 4 1.34 -6.14 14.06
CA VAL A 4 0.75 -5.05 13.27
C VAL A 4 0.02 -5.63 12.07
N HIS A 5 -1.26 -5.30 11.94
CA HIS A 5 -2.06 -5.67 10.79
C HIS A 5 -2.16 -4.47 9.85
N VAL A 6 -1.71 -4.62 8.62
CA VAL A 6 -1.62 -3.54 7.64
C VAL A 6 -2.37 -3.92 6.37
N ALA A 7 -3.18 -2.99 5.87
CA ALA A 7 -3.82 -3.13 4.57
C ALA A 7 -2.98 -2.38 3.53
N ALA A 8 -2.75 -2.98 2.38
CA ALA A 8 -2.01 -2.35 1.28
C ALA A 8 -2.75 -2.56 -0.02
N ALA A 9 -2.63 -1.60 -0.94
CA ALA A 9 -3.36 -1.61 -2.20
C ALA A 9 -2.42 -1.67 -3.39
N VAL A 10 -2.68 -2.62 -4.29
CA VAL A 10 -2.16 -2.60 -5.66
C VAL A 10 -3.21 -1.84 -6.47
N ILE A 11 -2.99 -0.54 -6.68
CA ILE A 11 -3.94 0.35 -7.35
C ILE A 11 -3.62 0.40 -8.84
N ARG A 12 -4.54 -0.09 -9.66
CA ARG A 12 -4.35 -0.09 -11.11
C ARG A 12 -5.10 1.07 -11.75
N GLY A 13 -4.36 1.83 -12.56
CA GLY A 13 -4.95 2.88 -13.39
C GLY A 13 -5.58 2.31 -14.66
N VAL A 14 -6.20 3.19 -15.44
CA VAL A 14 -6.86 2.80 -16.70
C VAL A 14 -5.90 2.20 -17.73
N ASP A 15 -4.63 2.54 -17.66
CA ASP A 15 -3.58 2.03 -18.56
C ASP A 15 -2.86 0.78 -17.99
N GLY A 16 -3.32 0.25 -16.86
CA GLY A 16 -2.73 -0.93 -16.23
C GLY A 16 -1.52 -0.64 -15.35
N ARG A 17 -1.08 0.62 -15.26
CA ARG A 17 0.01 0.99 -14.37
C ARG A 17 -0.42 0.95 -12.91
N ILE A 18 0.56 0.75 -12.03
CA ILE A 18 0.36 0.61 -10.59
C ILE A 18 0.87 1.87 -9.90
N LEU A 19 0.08 2.37 -8.94
CA LEU A 19 0.45 3.55 -8.15
C LEU A 19 1.25 3.14 -6.93
N ILE A 20 2.44 3.72 -6.78
CA ILE A 20 3.29 3.53 -5.60
C ILE A 20 3.60 4.89 -4.99
N ALA A 21 3.95 4.88 -3.69
CA ALA A 21 4.29 6.07 -2.94
C ALA A 21 5.60 5.87 -2.20
N ARG A 22 6.37 6.95 -2.00
CA ARG A 22 7.63 6.89 -1.26
C ARG A 22 7.38 7.22 0.20
N ARG A 23 7.91 6.38 1.09
CA ARG A 23 7.80 6.62 2.54
C ARG A 23 8.68 7.80 2.96
N PRO A 24 8.23 8.64 3.91
CA PRO A 24 9.07 9.69 4.48
C PRO A 24 10.34 9.09 5.08
N GLU A 25 11.46 9.80 4.95
CA GLU A 25 12.76 9.28 5.41
C GLU A 25 12.84 9.15 6.93
N ASP A 26 12.04 9.90 7.68
CA ASP A 26 12.00 9.85 9.14
C ASP A 26 11.11 8.73 9.70
N LYS A 27 10.52 7.91 8.84
CA LYS A 27 9.66 6.78 9.24
C LYS A 27 10.40 5.47 9.14
N HIS A 28 9.85 4.41 9.76
CA HIS A 28 10.34 3.04 9.61
C HIS A 28 10.40 2.68 8.12
N GLN A 29 11.52 2.14 7.66
CA GLN A 29 11.78 1.85 6.25
C GLN A 29 11.67 3.11 5.37
N GLY A 30 12.07 4.25 5.91
CA GLY A 30 12.00 5.54 5.21
C GLY A 30 12.84 5.58 3.95
N GLY A 31 12.40 6.38 2.97
CA GLY A 31 13.05 6.50 1.68
C GLY A 31 12.74 5.38 0.71
N LEU A 32 12.13 4.27 1.17
CA LEU A 32 11.70 3.18 0.31
C LEU A 32 10.31 3.46 -0.25
N TRP A 33 10.00 2.84 -1.37
CA TRP A 33 8.68 2.93 -1.98
C TRP A 33 7.74 1.90 -1.36
N GLU A 34 6.43 2.16 -1.44
CA GLU A 34 5.43 1.27 -0.85
C GLU A 34 4.16 1.24 -1.70
N PHE A 35 3.40 0.16 -1.52
CA PHE A 35 2.02 0.13 -1.98
C PHE A 35 1.18 0.87 -0.94
N PRO A 36 0.37 1.86 -1.35
CA PRO A 36 -0.37 2.69 -0.39
C PRO A 36 -1.31 1.88 0.51
N GLY A 37 -1.49 2.34 1.73
CA GLY A 37 -2.34 1.70 2.72
C GLY A 37 -1.96 2.12 4.11
N GLY A 38 -2.37 1.34 5.09
CA GLY A 38 -2.05 1.64 6.48
C GLY A 38 -2.61 0.61 7.45
N LYS A 39 -2.51 0.92 8.73
CA LYS A 39 -2.90 0.00 9.79
C LYS A 39 -4.40 -0.26 9.81
N VAL A 40 -4.76 -1.53 10.02
CA VAL A 40 -6.13 -1.95 10.30
C VAL A 40 -6.34 -1.84 11.79
N GLU A 41 -7.35 -1.11 12.20
CA GLU A 41 -7.66 -0.92 13.62
C GLU A 41 -8.50 -2.09 14.17
N ALA A 42 -8.47 -2.27 15.48
CA ALA A 42 -9.22 -3.34 16.13
C ALA A 42 -10.71 -3.22 15.80
N GLY A 43 -11.31 -4.33 15.37
CA GLY A 43 -12.72 -4.37 15.00
C GLY A 43 -13.05 -3.77 13.63
N GLU A 44 -12.06 -3.29 12.91
CA GLU A 44 -12.24 -2.70 11.58
C GLU A 44 -12.06 -3.77 10.51
N ALA A 45 -12.96 -3.82 9.52
CA ALA A 45 -12.78 -4.69 8.36
C ALA A 45 -11.64 -4.17 7.49
N VAL A 46 -10.88 -5.08 6.86
CA VAL A 46 -9.73 -4.70 6.03
C VAL A 46 -10.13 -3.76 4.90
N SER A 47 -11.25 -4.02 4.21
CA SER A 47 -11.72 -3.16 3.12
C SER A 47 -12.07 -1.76 3.60
N VAL A 48 -12.60 -1.62 4.81
CA VAL A 48 -12.92 -0.32 5.41
C VAL A 48 -11.64 0.44 5.77
N ALA A 49 -10.68 -0.26 6.38
CA ALA A 49 -9.37 0.32 6.70
C ALA A 49 -8.67 0.82 5.44
N LEU A 50 -8.68 0.00 4.39
CA LEU A 50 -8.06 0.35 3.13
C LEU A 50 -8.68 1.61 2.51
N ALA A 51 -10.01 1.67 2.46
CA ALA A 51 -10.71 2.84 1.92
C ALA A 51 -10.38 4.10 2.71
N ARG A 52 -10.36 4.01 4.04
CA ARG A 52 -10.01 5.13 4.92
C ARG A 52 -8.59 5.63 4.65
N GLU A 53 -7.63 4.70 4.62
CA GLU A 53 -6.22 5.04 4.40
C GLU A 53 -5.98 5.65 3.02
N LEU A 54 -6.61 5.12 1.97
CA LEU A 54 -6.45 5.67 0.62
C LEU A 54 -7.07 7.06 0.49
N GLU A 55 -8.16 7.33 1.19
CA GLU A 55 -8.73 8.67 1.22
C GLU A 55 -7.79 9.67 1.93
N GLU A 56 -7.23 9.26 3.07
CA GLU A 56 -6.31 10.10 3.84
C GLU A 56 -5.00 10.37 3.10
N GLU A 57 -4.41 9.35 2.50
CA GLU A 57 -3.10 9.44 1.87
C GLU A 57 -3.13 9.97 0.44
N LEU A 58 -4.16 9.62 -0.32
CA LEU A 58 -4.19 9.84 -1.77
C LEU A 58 -5.41 10.62 -2.25
N ALA A 59 -6.37 10.90 -1.38
CA ALA A 59 -7.63 11.58 -1.72
C ALA A 59 -8.45 10.80 -2.75
N ILE A 60 -8.41 9.47 -2.72
CA ILE A 60 -9.21 8.62 -3.60
C ILE A 60 -10.13 7.71 -2.79
N ARG A 61 -11.21 7.23 -3.44
CA ARG A 61 -12.15 6.27 -2.86
C ARG A 61 -12.23 5.05 -3.75
N PRO A 62 -11.84 3.86 -3.26
CA PRO A 62 -11.99 2.63 -4.04
C PRO A 62 -13.46 2.34 -4.31
N THR A 63 -13.77 1.95 -5.54
CA THR A 63 -15.12 1.54 -5.94
C THR A 63 -15.18 0.07 -6.34
N ALA A 64 -14.05 -0.54 -6.64
CA ALA A 64 -13.92 -1.96 -6.90
C ALA A 64 -12.58 -2.45 -6.39
N SER A 65 -12.61 -3.43 -5.51
CA SER A 65 -11.40 -4.00 -4.92
C SER A 65 -11.64 -5.47 -4.56
N ARG A 66 -10.56 -6.23 -4.48
CA ARG A 66 -10.60 -7.65 -4.11
C ARG A 66 -9.34 -8.05 -3.37
N PRO A 67 -9.42 -9.04 -2.45
CA PRO A 67 -8.23 -9.58 -1.80
C PRO A 67 -7.29 -10.21 -2.83
N LEU A 68 -6.00 -9.96 -2.67
CA LEU A 68 -4.98 -10.50 -3.56
C LEU A 68 -4.09 -11.52 -2.85
N ILE A 69 -3.44 -11.13 -1.73
CA ILE A 69 -2.53 -12.00 -1.00
C ILE A 69 -2.39 -11.50 0.44
N GLN A 70 -2.14 -12.44 1.38
CA GLN A 70 -1.74 -12.09 2.74
C GLN A 70 -0.29 -12.50 2.93
N ILE A 71 0.50 -11.62 3.52
CA ILE A 71 1.92 -11.82 3.75
C ILE A 71 2.22 -11.61 5.22
N ARG A 72 2.88 -12.60 5.84
CA ARG A 72 3.44 -12.46 7.19
C ARG A 72 4.92 -12.19 7.07
N HIS A 73 5.38 -11.14 7.72
CA HIS A 73 6.79 -10.83 7.74
C HIS A 73 7.21 -10.36 9.12
N ASP A 74 8.27 -10.97 9.65
CA ASP A 74 8.79 -10.62 10.97
C ASP A 74 10.00 -9.70 10.80
N TYR A 75 9.84 -8.45 11.26
CA TYR A 75 10.96 -7.54 11.44
C TYR A 75 11.53 -7.75 12.85
N PRO A 76 12.76 -7.31 13.13
CA PRO A 76 13.36 -7.51 14.45
C PRO A 76 12.52 -6.97 15.61
N ASP A 77 11.75 -5.91 15.39
CA ASP A 77 10.99 -5.22 16.44
C ASP A 77 9.48 -5.48 16.39
N LYS A 78 8.98 -6.18 15.35
CA LYS A 78 7.53 -6.39 15.21
C LYS A 78 7.21 -7.48 14.20
N GLN A 79 6.01 -8.07 14.35
CA GLN A 79 5.44 -8.98 13.37
C GLN A 79 4.41 -8.22 12.54
N VAL A 80 4.49 -8.34 11.23
CA VAL A 80 3.57 -7.66 10.31
C VAL A 80 2.74 -8.69 9.56
N LEU A 81 1.40 -8.50 9.59
CA LEU A 81 0.49 -9.18 8.68
C LEU A 81 0.05 -8.15 7.66
N LEU A 82 0.43 -8.38 6.41
CA LEU A 82 0.13 -7.48 5.30
C LEU A 82 -1.00 -8.08 4.48
N ASP A 83 -2.17 -7.45 4.52
CA ASP A 83 -3.31 -7.80 3.68
C ASP A 83 -3.27 -6.95 2.43
N VAL A 84 -2.99 -7.58 1.30
CA VAL A 84 -2.85 -6.89 0.00
C VAL A 84 -4.11 -7.08 -0.81
N TRP A 85 -4.69 -5.96 -1.24
CA TRP A 85 -5.89 -5.94 -2.09
C TRP A 85 -5.58 -5.27 -3.41
N GLU A 86 -6.19 -5.76 -4.47
CA GLU A 86 -6.11 -5.10 -5.77
C GLU A 86 -7.28 -4.14 -5.89
N VAL A 87 -7.00 -2.87 -6.18
CA VAL A 87 -8.01 -1.83 -6.43
C VAL A 87 -8.05 -1.59 -7.94
N THR A 88 -9.15 -1.98 -8.56
CA THR A 88 -9.31 -1.92 -10.02
C THR A 88 -10.09 -0.70 -10.48
N ALA A 89 -10.80 -0.04 -9.57
CA ALA A 89 -11.53 1.19 -9.87
C ALA A 89 -11.62 2.07 -8.63
N PHE A 90 -11.56 3.36 -8.84
CA PHE A 90 -11.67 4.35 -7.78
C PHE A 90 -12.16 5.67 -8.33
N THR A 91 -12.65 6.56 -7.44
CA THR A 91 -13.02 7.94 -7.77
C THR A 91 -12.00 8.89 -7.14
N GLY A 92 -11.85 10.08 -7.72
CA GLY A 92 -10.90 11.10 -7.27
C GLY A 92 -9.59 11.05 -8.04
N GLU A 93 -8.85 12.15 -7.99
CA GLU A 93 -7.51 12.24 -8.57
C GLU A 93 -6.47 11.92 -7.50
N PRO A 94 -5.66 10.86 -7.68
CA PRO A 94 -4.62 10.54 -6.70
C PRO A 94 -3.62 11.67 -6.53
N ARG A 95 -3.33 11.98 -5.27
CA ARG A 95 -2.32 12.99 -4.92
C ARG A 95 -1.63 12.58 -3.64
N GLY A 96 -0.40 13.02 -3.45
CA GLY A 96 0.32 12.85 -2.21
C GLY A 96 -0.22 13.80 -1.15
N ALA A 97 -1.36 13.45 -0.53
CA ALA A 97 -2.06 14.29 0.42
C ALA A 97 -1.22 14.62 1.66
N GLU A 98 -0.20 13.82 1.92
CA GLU A 98 0.74 14.02 3.03
C GLU A 98 2.10 14.54 2.55
N GLY A 99 2.15 15.02 1.31
CA GLY A 99 3.38 15.55 0.70
C GLY A 99 4.31 14.48 0.14
N GLN A 100 3.92 13.21 0.15
CA GLN A 100 4.77 12.12 -0.34
C GLN A 100 4.80 12.08 -1.87
N PRO A 101 5.97 11.73 -2.46
CA PRO A 101 6.06 11.50 -3.90
C PRO A 101 5.23 10.28 -4.33
N LEU A 102 4.60 10.36 -5.48
CA LEU A 102 3.85 9.27 -6.09
C LEU A 102 4.47 8.93 -7.46
N ALA A 103 4.29 7.69 -7.90
CA ALA A 103 4.68 7.26 -9.23
C ALA A 103 3.72 6.22 -9.78
N TRP A 104 3.36 6.35 -11.05
CA TRP A 104 2.65 5.34 -11.80
C TRP A 104 3.68 4.50 -12.56
N VAL A 105 3.73 3.22 -12.28
CA VAL A 105 4.76 2.34 -12.85
C VAL A 105 4.13 1.09 -13.46
N SER A 106 4.76 0.53 -14.49
CA SER A 106 4.37 -0.76 -15.02
C SER A 106 4.82 -1.87 -14.06
N GLU A 107 4.25 -3.07 -14.22
CA GLU A 107 4.68 -4.21 -13.40
C GLU A 107 6.17 -4.47 -13.53
N ARG A 108 6.71 -4.32 -14.74
CA ARG A 108 8.15 -4.51 -14.98
C ARG A 108 8.99 -3.46 -14.25
N GLN A 109 8.54 -2.22 -14.22
CA GLN A 109 9.25 -1.13 -13.55
C GLN A 109 9.30 -1.28 -12.04
N LEU A 110 8.41 -2.09 -11.42
CA LEU A 110 8.44 -2.33 -9.98
C LEU A 110 9.80 -2.86 -9.53
N LEU A 111 10.50 -3.62 -10.38
CA LEU A 111 11.80 -4.17 -10.05
C LEU A 111 12.90 -3.10 -9.95
N GLU A 112 12.65 -1.89 -10.46
CA GLU A 112 13.62 -0.79 -10.42
C GLU A 112 13.50 0.07 -9.16
N TYR A 113 12.49 -0.18 -8.33
CA TYR A 113 12.24 0.58 -7.10
C TYR A 113 12.58 -0.25 -5.87
N GLU A 114 13.02 0.43 -4.81
CA GLU A 114 13.35 -0.23 -3.54
C GLU A 114 12.12 -0.24 -2.63
N PHE A 115 11.73 -1.45 -2.19
CA PHE A 115 10.60 -1.68 -1.30
C PHE A 115 11.07 -2.30 0.02
N PRO A 116 10.30 -2.13 1.12
CA PRO A 116 10.55 -2.90 2.34
C PRO A 116 10.46 -4.40 2.06
N ALA A 117 11.18 -5.21 2.84
CA ALA A 117 11.25 -6.66 2.64
C ALA A 117 9.87 -7.34 2.60
N ALA A 118 8.91 -6.87 3.41
CA ALA A 118 7.56 -7.43 3.44
C ALA A 118 6.83 -7.29 2.10
N ASN A 119 7.24 -6.37 1.24
CA ASN A 119 6.59 -6.13 -0.06
C ASN A 119 7.15 -7.01 -1.18
N THR A 120 8.25 -7.73 -0.95
CA THR A 120 8.90 -8.55 -1.97
C THR A 120 7.94 -9.54 -2.66
N PRO A 121 7.07 -10.29 -1.94
CA PRO A 121 6.13 -11.21 -2.60
C PRO A 121 5.10 -10.50 -3.48
N ILE A 122 4.82 -9.22 -3.26
CA ILE A 122 3.89 -8.45 -4.09
C ILE A 122 4.53 -8.12 -5.43
N VAL A 123 5.82 -7.75 -5.38
CA VAL A 123 6.59 -7.35 -6.57
C VAL A 123 6.92 -8.56 -7.43
N ALA A 124 7.13 -9.69 -6.81
CA ALA A 124 7.48 -10.93 -7.51
C ALA A 124 6.38 -11.48 -8.42
#